data_2c30e11381f38f327ff1edb6fd4c48da
#
_entry.id   2c30e11381f38f327ff1edb6fd4c48da
#
_cell.length_a   1.000
_cell.length_b   1.000
_cell.length_c   1.000
_cell.angle_alpha   90.00
_cell.angle_beta   90.00
_cell.angle_gamma   90.00
#
_symmetry.space_group_name_H-M   'P 1'
#
loop_
_entity.id
_entity.type
_entity.pdbx_description
1 polymer ?
#
loop_
_entity_poly.entity_id
_entity_poly.type
_entity_poly.pdbx_seq_one_letter_code
_entity_poly.pdbx_strand_id
1 'polypeptide(L)'
;MEVLFENYVGKSFRKYLSRTYELKLQDKGKYLINKHLENPKFRLIPDIVVNNEVETFVCDTKWKLLDDSKPNQNYGIEQSDLYQMYVYGKKYKSQQLFLIYPANENFKTPLQVFNYEDGIKLQVLPFDLNNDVNAEIMKIEENLQGLNS
;
A
#
# COMPACT_ATOMS: atom_id res chain seq x y z
N MET A 1 8.22 1.10 -16.28
CA MET A 1 8.72 0.49 -15.03
C MET A 1 7.69 0.47 -13.92
N GLU A 2 6.87 1.49 -13.84
CA GLU A 2 5.81 1.51 -12.81
C GLU A 2 4.85 0.34 -12.94
N VAL A 3 4.36 0.08 -14.14
CA VAL A 3 3.44 -1.05 -14.40
C VAL A 3 4.13 -2.40 -14.15
N LEU A 4 5.40 -2.53 -14.51
CA LEU A 4 6.14 -3.76 -14.27
C LEU A 4 6.32 -4.02 -12.78
N PHE A 5 6.64 -2.98 -12.01
CA PHE A 5 6.80 -3.10 -10.55
C PHE A 5 5.48 -3.50 -9.89
N GLU A 6 4.41 -2.81 -10.24
CA GLU A 6 3.06 -3.11 -9.74
C GLU A 6 2.67 -4.56 -10.00
N ASN A 7 2.86 -5.02 -11.24
CA ASN A 7 2.54 -6.40 -11.62
C ASN A 7 3.41 -7.40 -10.87
N TYR A 8 4.68 -7.10 -10.71
CA TYR A 8 5.61 -7.99 -10.02
C TYR A 8 5.22 -8.15 -8.55
N VAL A 9 4.96 -7.03 -7.87
CA VAL A 9 4.57 -7.06 -6.46
C VAL A 9 3.21 -7.75 -6.29
N GLY A 10 2.24 -7.43 -7.17
CA GLY A 10 0.91 -8.05 -7.13
C GLY A 10 0.96 -9.56 -7.30
N LYS A 11 1.72 -10.04 -8.27
CA LYS A 11 1.90 -11.48 -8.49
C LYS A 11 2.61 -12.15 -7.32
N SER A 12 3.54 -11.43 -6.69
CA SER A 12 4.25 -11.93 -5.52
C SER A 12 3.30 -12.13 -4.34
N PHE A 13 2.41 -11.18 -4.12
CA PHE A 13 1.36 -11.31 -3.11
C PHE A 13 0.48 -12.53 -3.40
N ARG A 14 0.05 -12.68 -4.65
CA ARG A 14 -0.82 -13.79 -5.04
C ARG A 14 -0.15 -15.13 -4.79
N LYS A 15 1.15 -15.22 -5.01
CA LYS A 15 1.87 -16.49 -4.88
C LYS A 15 2.24 -16.81 -3.43
N TYR A 16 2.64 -15.81 -2.66
CA TYR A 16 3.28 -16.04 -1.35
C TYR A 16 2.51 -15.56 -0.14
N LEU A 17 1.49 -14.69 -0.33
CA LEU A 17 0.69 -14.23 0.81
C LEU A 17 -0.03 -15.42 1.45
N SER A 18 -0.07 -15.41 2.79
CA SER A 18 -0.77 -16.47 3.54
C SER A 18 -2.22 -16.61 3.10
N ARG A 19 -2.70 -17.85 3.02
CA ARG A 19 -4.08 -18.18 2.62
C ARG A 19 -5.12 -17.73 3.64
N THR A 20 -4.70 -17.29 4.81
CA THR A 20 -5.63 -16.73 5.80
C THR A 20 -6.16 -15.36 5.36
N TYR A 21 -5.51 -14.73 4.38
CA TYR A 21 -5.95 -13.46 3.82
C TYR A 21 -6.66 -13.67 2.49
N GLU A 22 -7.71 -12.87 2.27
CA GLU A 22 -8.33 -12.73 0.95
C GLU A 22 -7.63 -11.60 0.22
N LEU A 23 -7.21 -11.85 -1.01
CA LEU A 23 -6.44 -10.91 -1.82
C LEU A 23 -7.27 -10.45 -3.03
N LYS A 24 -7.32 -9.14 -3.25
CA LYS A 24 -7.87 -8.57 -4.47
C LYS A 24 -6.81 -7.67 -5.11
N LEU A 25 -6.51 -7.91 -6.37
CA LEU A 25 -5.58 -7.08 -7.14
C LEU A 25 -6.39 -6.18 -8.08
N GLN A 26 -6.01 -4.90 -8.16
CA GLN A 26 -6.67 -3.93 -9.04
C GLN A 26 -8.18 -3.90 -8.80
N ASP A 27 -8.58 -3.82 -7.53
CA ASP A 27 -10.00 -3.80 -7.19
C ASP A 27 -10.70 -2.60 -7.82
N LYS A 28 -11.89 -2.81 -8.36
CA LYS A 28 -12.63 -1.79 -9.10
C LYS A 28 -14.03 -1.56 -8.54
N GLY A 29 -14.26 -1.99 -7.31
CA GLY A 29 -15.58 -1.96 -6.70
C GLY A 29 -16.02 -0.64 -6.12
N LYS A 30 -15.14 0.33 -5.99
CA LYS A 30 -15.46 1.58 -5.29
C LYS A 30 -15.15 2.81 -6.13
N TYR A 31 -15.89 3.91 -5.84
CA TYR A 31 -15.77 5.18 -6.54
C TYR A 31 -15.58 6.30 -5.53
N LEU A 32 -14.86 7.35 -5.95
CA LEU A 32 -14.68 8.54 -5.12
C LEU A 32 -16.01 9.27 -4.91
N ILE A 33 -16.75 9.44 -5.99
CA ILE A 33 -18.08 10.10 -5.98
C ILE A 33 -19.15 9.04 -6.07
N ASN A 34 -20.02 8.98 -5.09
CA ASN A 34 -21.06 7.96 -5.02
C ASN A 34 -22.11 8.15 -6.11
N LYS A 35 -22.46 9.39 -6.41
CA LYS A 35 -23.51 9.65 -7.39
C LYS A 35 -23.37 11.04 -8.02
N HIS A 36 -23.42 11.10 -9.34
CA HIS A 36 -23.52 12.32 -10.12
C HIS A 36 -24.30 11.98 -11.40
N LEU A 37 -25.40 12.70 -11.66
CA LEU A 37 -26.30 12.41 -12.80
C LEU A 37 -26.64 10.91 -12.85
N GLU A 38 -27.06 10.36 -11.71
CA GLU A 38 -27.48 8.97 -11.51
C GLU A 38 -26.34 7.93 -11.60
N ASN A 39 -25.10 8.35 -11.75
CA ASN A 39 -23.96 7.42 -11.88
C ASN A 39 -22.85 7.72 -10.86
N PRO A 40 -22.16 6.69 -10.39
CA PRO A 40 -20.92 6.92 -9.64
C PRO A 40 -19.83 7.44 -10.58
N LYS A 41 -18.88 8.20 -10.04
CA LYS A 41 -17.80 8.81 -10.81
C LYS A 41 -16.46 8.63 -10.11
N PHE A 42 -15.41 8.65 -10.89
CA PHE A 42 -14.02 8.56 -10.45
C PHE A 42 -13.77 7.25 -9.71
N ARG A 43 -13.70 6.17 -10.49
CA ARG A 43 -13.43 4.83 -9.96
C ARG A 43 -12.07 4.79 -9.26
N LEU A 44 -12.05 4.17 -8.09
CA LEU A 44 -10.82 3.94 -7.33
C LEU A 44 -10.29 2.55 -7.69
N ILE A 45 -8.98 2.46 -7.95
CA ILE A 45 -8.35 1.20 -8.33
C ILE A 45 -7.06 1.03 -7.52
N PRO A 46 -7.16 0.66 -6.22
CA PRO A 46 -5.95 0.36 -5.46
C PRO A 46 -5.28 -0.90 -6.02
N ASP A 47 -3.95 -0.93 -5.98
CA ASP A 47 -3.20 -2.05 -6.53
C ASP A 47 -3.50 -3.35 -5.80
N ILE A 48 -3.57 -3.29 -4.47
CA ILE A 48 -3.68 -4.49 -3.62
C ILE A 48 -4.63 -4.20 -2.46
N VAL A 49 -5.63 -5.07 -2.28
CA VAL A 49 -6.50 -5.04 -1.11
C VAL A 49 -6.40 -6.42 -0.45
N VAL A 50 -6.08 -6.42 0.84
CA VAL A 50 -5.91 -7.64 1.63
C VAL A 50 -6.92 -7.61 2.77
N ASN A 51 -7.72 -8.65 2.88
CA ASN A 51 -8.74 -8.76 3.92
C ASN A 51 -8.50 -9.99 4.77
N ASN A 52 -8.75 -9.85 6.07
CA ASN A 52 -9.00 -10.99 6.94
C ASN A 52 -10.38 -10.80 7.58
N GLU A 53 -10.76 -11.64 8.54
CA GLU A 53 -12.09 -11.55 9.16
C GLU A 53 -12.30 -10.26 9.94
N VAL A 54 -11.24 -9.56 10.30
CA VAL A 54 -11.28 -8.40 11.20
C VAL A 54 -11.00 -7.09 10.48
N GLU A 55 -10.02 -7.09 9.56
CA GLU A 55 -9.46 -5.86 8.99
C GLU A 55 -9.31 -5.92 7.48
N THR A 56 -9.32 -4.72 6.89
CA THR A 56 -8.95 -4.52 5.50
C THR A 56 -7.66 -3.71 5.47
N PHE A 57 -6.70 -4.15 4.66
CA PHE A 57 -5.46 -3.45 4.42
C PHE A 57 -5.42 -3.03 2.96
N VAL A 58 -5.05 -1.80 2.69
CA VAL A 58 -4.91 -1.32 1.31
C VAL A 58 -3.45 -0.99 1.06
N CYS A 59 -2.91 -1.55 0.00
CA CYS A 59 -1.52 -1.31 -0.41
C CYS A 59 -1.51 -0.76 -1.83
N ASP A 60 -0.61 0.17 -2.07
CA ASP A 60 -0.37 0.68 -3.40
C ASP A 60 1.12 0.66 -3.67
N THR A 61 1.50 0.47 -4.92
CA THR A 61 2.90 0.41 -5.32
C THR A 61 3.27 1.68 -6.08
N LYS A 62 4.49 2.16 -5.85
CA LYS A 62 5.02 3.34 -6.54
C LYS A 62 6.45 3.05 -7.00
N TRP A 63 6.77 3.46 -8.20
CA TRP A 63 8.11 3.30 -8.76
C TRP A 63 8.87 4.61 -8.61
N LYS A 64 9.59 4.74 -7.49
CA LYS A 64 10.35 5.94 -7.19
C LYS A 64 11.44 5.60 -6.17
N LEU A 65 12.58 6.25 -6.27
CA LEU A 65 13.66 6.08 -5.30
C LEU A 65 13.43 7.03 -4.12
N LEU A 66 13.22 6.47 -2.94
CA LEU A 66 13.10 7.25 -1.72
C LEU A 66 14.45 7.39 -1.03
N ASP A 67 14.58 8.39 -0.17
CA ASP A 67 15.79 8.64 0.60
C ASP A 67 15.39 8.90 2.06
N ASP A 68 15.71 7.95 2.94
CA ASP A 68 15.33 8.00 4.35
C ASP A 68 16.08 9.07 5.15
N SER A 69 17.14 9.65 4.57
CA SER A 69 17.89 10.72 5.21
C SER A 69 17.30 12.12 4.97
N LYS A 70 16.19 12.20 4.23
CA LYS A 70 15.60 13.50 3.81
C LYS A 70 14.16 13.70 4.29
N PRO A 71 13.91 13.65 5.62
CA PRO A 71 12.54 13.84 6.13
C PRO A 71 11.97 15.22 5.80
N ASN A 72 12.81 16.25 5.69
CA ASN A 72 12.35 17.61 5.37
C ASN A 72 11.90 17.77 3.92
N GLN A 73 12.18 16.77 3.08
CA GLN A 73 11.75 16.72 1.69
C GLN A 73 10.72 15.57 1.52
N ASN A 74 10.10 15.15 2.62
CA ASN A 74 9.14 14.06 2.65
C ASN A 74 9.71 12.77 2.05
N TYR A 75 11.01 12.52 2.20
CA TYR A 75 11.72 11.35 1.68
C TYR A 75 11.60 11.17 0.17
N GLY A 76 11.04 12.14 -0.54
CA GLY A 76 10.72 12.06 -1.97
C GLY A 76 9.31 11.58 -2.27
N ILE A 77 8.47 11.39 -1.27
CA ILE A 77 7.08 10.96 -1.45
C ILE A 77 6.24 12.10 -2.00
N GLU A 78 5.40 11.81 -3.00
CA GLU A 78 4.49 12.81 -3.58
C GLU A 78 3.29 13.03 -2.65
N GLN A 79 2.94 14.29 -2.43
CA GLN A 79 1.79 14.62 -1.58
C GLN A 79 0.49 14.03 -2.12
N SER A 80 0.33 14.00 -3.44
CA SER A 80 -0.85 13.42 -4.09
C SER A 80 -1.03 11.94 -3.73
N ASP A 81 0.07 11.21 -3.53
CA ASP A 81 0.00 9.80 -3.14
C ASP A 81 -0.56 9.66 -1.73
N LEU A 82 -0.22 10.58 -0.85
CA LEU A 82 -0.74 10.58 0.52
C LEU A 82 -2.25 10.89 0.54
N TYR A 83 -2.70 11.81 -0.31
CA TYR A 83 -4.14 12.08 -0.46
C TYR A 83 -4.87 10.85 -0.98
N GLN A 84 -4.30 10.19 -1.99
CA GLN A 84 -4.89 8.98 -2.58
C GLN A 84 -5.05 7.89 -1.51
N MET A 85 -4.03 7.67 -0.71
CA MET A 85 -4.08 6.64 0.33
C MET A 85 -5.13 6.97 1.39
N TYR A 86 -5.27 8.24 1.76
CA TYR A 86 -6.30 8.64 2.71
C TYR A 86 -7.70 8.34 2.18
N VAL A 87 -7.94 8.62 0.90
CA VAL A 87 -9.21 8.31 0.24
C VAL A 87 -9.47 6.80 0.28
N TYR A 88 -8.45 5.98 -0.03
CA TYR A 88 -8.58 4.53 0.07
C TYR A 88 -8.94 4.10 1.50
N GLY A 89 -8.28 4.67 2.49
CA GLY A 89 -8.58 4.38 3.89
C GLY A 89 -10.04 4.63 4.24
N LYS A 90 -10.57 5.76 3.79
CA LYS A 90 -11.97 6.12 4.07
C LYS A 90 -12.94 5.23 3.29
N LYS A 91 -12.69 5.00 2.01
CA LYS A 91 -13.61 4.24 1.15
C LYS A 91 -13.62 2.74 1.47
N TYR A 92 -12.47 2.19 1.84
CA TYR A 92 -12.36 0.77 2.17
C TYR A 92 -12.53 0.51 3.67
N LYS A 93 -12.77 1.55 4.46
CA LYS A 93 -12.86 1.47 5.92
C LYS A 93 -11.62 0.77 6.50
N SER A 94 -10.46 1.16 5.96
CA SER A 94 -9.16 0.61 6.34
C SER A 94 -8.43 1.63 7.20
N GLN A 95 -7.95 1.19 8.34
CA GLN A 95 -7.11 2.02 9.20
C GLN A 95 -5.63 1.76 9.00
N GLN A 96 -5.28 0.79 8.18
CA GLN A 96 -3.89 0.42 7.94
C GLN A 96 -3.60 0.39 6.44
N LEU A 97 -2.79 1.35 6.03
CA LEU A 97 -2.46 1.58 4.63
C LEU A 97 -0.97 1.40 4.43
N PHE A 98 -0.60 0.93 3.24
CA PHE A 98 0.80 0.66 2.91
C PHE A 98 1.15 1.20 1.53
N LEU A 99 2.23 1.96 1.46
CA LEU A 99 2.86 2.32 0.19
C LEU A 99 4.14 1.50 0.06
N ILE A 100 4.28 0.82 -1.06
CA ILE A 100 5.40 -0.07 -1.34
C ILE A 100 6.24 0.54 -2.46
N TYR A 101 7.51 0.78 -2.17
CA TYR A 101 8.48 1.34 -3.12
C TYR A 101 9.63 0.35 -3.29
N PRO A 102 10.34 0.38 -4.42
CA PRO A 102 11.54 -0.45 -4.54
C PRO A 102 12.58 0.00 -3.52
N ALA A 103 13.23 -0.98 -2.89
CA ALA A 103 14.35 -0.70 -2.00
C ALA A 103 15.54 -0.17 -2.80
N ASN A 104 16.35 0.66 -2.16
CA ASN A 104 17.60 1.15 -2.72
C ASN A 104 18.59 1.39 -1.58
N GLU A 105 19.79 1.84 -1.88
CA GLU A 105 20.82 2.05 -0.85
C GLU A 105 20.41 3.03 0.24
N ASN A 106 19.52 3.97 -0.07
CA ASN A 106 19.06 4.99 0.86
C ASN A 106 17.69 4.70 1.43
N PHE A 107 17.11 3.53 1.15
CA PHE A 107 15.80 3.13 1.67
C PHE A 107 15.74 1.61 1.72
N LYS A 108 16.06 1.04 2.88
CA LYS A 108 16.15 -0.42 3.09
C LYS A 108 15.23 -0.92 4.19
N THR A 109 14.69 -0.04 5.00
CA THR A 109 13.81 -0.40 6.11
C THR A 109 12.58 0.50 6.09
N PRO A 110 11.45 0.07 6.68
CA PRO A 110 10.25 0.90 6.72
C PRO A 110 10.52 2.27 7.35
N LEU A 111 9.88 3.30 6.81
CA LEU A 111 9.91 4.63 7.41
C LEU A 111 9.07 4.64 8.69
N GLN A 112 9.29 5.66 9.52
CA GLN A 112 8.43 5.91 10.68
C GLN A 112 6.98 6.03 10.20
N VAL A 113 6.04 5.46 10.94
CA VAL A 113 4.62 5.46 10.59
C VAL A 113 4.10 6.89 10.46
N PHE A 114 3.31 7.12 9.40
CA PHE A 114 2.63 8.38 9.17
C PHE A 114 1.21 8.27 9.73
N ASN A 115 0.83 9.18 10.58
CA ASN A 115 -0.48 9.16 11.22
C ASN A 115 -1.41 10.18 10.58
N TYR A 116 -2.51 9.70 10.02
CA TYR A 116 -3.61 10.57 9.59
C TYR A 116 -4.57 10.80 10.76
N GLU A 117 -5.61 11.54 10.52
CA GLU A 117 -6.72 11.66 11.45
C GLU A 117 -7.49 10.34 11.56
N ASP A 118 -8.33 10.23 12.58
CA ASP A 118 -9.28 9.12 12.77
C ASP A 118 -8.60 7.75 12.92
N GLY A 119 -7.36 7.74 13.40
CA GLY A 119 -6.65 6.49 13.65
C GLY A 119 -6.12 5.79 12.40
N ILE A 120 -6.21 6.42 11.24
CA ILE A 120 -5.67 5.86 10.00
C ILE A 120 -4.15 6.04 10.00
N LYS A 121 -3.45 4.96 9.70
CA LYS A 121 -1.98 4.92 9.67
C LYS A 121 -1.48 4.48 8.32
N LEU A 122 -0.40 5.10 7.88
CA LEU A 122 0.28 4.73 6.64
C LEU A 122 1.68 4.28 6.97
N GLN A 123 2.07 3.13 6.47
CA GLN A 123 3.43 2.63 6.53
C GLN A 123 4.02 2.60 5.14
N VAL A 124 5.27 3.04 5.02
CA VAL A 124 5.99 3.08 3.74
C VAL A 124 7.05 2.00 3.80
N LEU A 125 6.94 1.01 2.91
CA LEU A 125 7.73 -0.21 2.97
C LEU A 125 8.64 -0.35 1.74
N PRO A 126 9.90 -0.78 1.95
CA PRO A 126 10.76 -1.15 0.83
C PRO A 126 10.45 -2.56 0.35
N PHE A 127 10.59 -2.77 -0.95
CA PHE A 127 10.53 -4.10 -1.57
C PHE A 127 11.83 -4.31 -2.32
N ASP A 128 12.64 -5.25 -1.84
CA ASP A 128 13.96 -5.50 -2.42
C ASP A 128 13.84 -6.48 -3.58
N LEU A 129 14.02 -5.97 -4.79
CA LEU A 129 13.92 -6.76 -6.02
C LEU A 129 15.06 -7.78 -6.17
N ASN A 130 16.13 -7.62 -5.38
CA ASN A 130 17.28 -8.53 -5.43
C ASN A 130 17.22 -9.62 -4.36
N ASN A 131 16.24 -9.56 -3.47
CA ASN A 131 16.09 -10.55 -2.41
C ASN A 131 15.10 -11.65 -2.84
N ASP A 132 15.06 -12.73 -2.07
CA ASP A 132 14.05 -13.78 -2.25
C ASP A 132 12.65 -13.19 -2.10
N VAL A 133 11.80 -13.43 -3.08
CA VAL A 133 10.47 -12.83 -3.15
C VAL A 133 9.60 -13.29 -1.97
N ASN A 134 9.67 -14.57 -1.62
CA ASN A 134 8.91 -15.09 -0.49
C ASN A 134 9.31 -14.38 0.81
N ALA A 135 10.60 -14.13 0.99
CA ALA A 135 11.10 -13.40 2.17
C ALA A 135 10.54 -11.97 2.21
N GLU A 136 10.45 -11.30 1.06
CA GLU A 136 9.90 -9.94 1.00
C GLU A 136 8.42 -9.92 1.36
N ILE A 137 7.64 -10.88 0.88
CA ILE A 137 6.23 -10.99 1.23
C ILE A 137 6.06 -11.31 2.72
N MET A 138 6.90 -12.17 3.28
CA MET A 138 6.86 -12.47 4.72
C MET A 138 7.10 -11.22 5.57
N LYS A 139 8.04 -10.37 5.16
CA LYS A 139 8.28 -9.09 5.85
C LYS A 139 7.05 -8.20 5.82
N ILE A 140 6.36 -8.14 4.68
CA ILE A 140 5.15 -7.35 4.55
C ILE A 140 4.04 -7.92 5.44
N GLU A 141 3.86 -9.25 5.46
CA GLU A 141 2.88 -9.88 6.36
C GLU A 141 3.15 -9.55 7.82
N GLU A 142 4.41 -9.54 8.23
CA GLU A 142 4.77 -9.16 9.59
C GLU A 142 4.31 -7.74 9.91
N ASN A 143 4.42 -6.82 8.94
CA ASN A 143 3.93 -5.46 9.11
C ASN A 143 2.41 -5.40 9.17
N LEU A 144 1.70 -6.24 8.43
CA LEU A 144 0.24 -6.34 8.53
C LEU A 144 -0.20 -6.75 9.94
N GLN A 145 0.54 -7.65 10.56
CA GLN A 145 0.26 -8.14 11.90
C GLN A 145 0.78 -7.21 13.00
N GLY A 146 1.96 -6.64 12.78
CA GLY A 146 2.68 -5.86 13.78
C GLY A 146 2.05 -4.51 14.12
N LEU A 147 1.27 -3.93 13.23
CA LEU A 147 0.61 -2.65 13.49
C LEU A 147 -0.52 -2.75 14.50
N ASN A 148 -0.89 -3.96 14.89
CA ASN A 148 -1.93 -4.21 15.88
C ASN A 148 -1.37 -4.23 17.30
N SER A 149 -0.08 -4.12 17.43
CA SER A 149 0.56 -4.14 18.75
C SER A 149 0.83 -2.74 19.27
#